data_391aa17c99761b06dd95723cda226847
#
_entry.id   391aa17c99761b06dd95723cda226847
#
_cell.length_a   1.000
_cell.length_b   1.000
_cell.length_c   1.000
_cell.angle_alpha   90.00
_cell.angle_beta   90.00
_cell.angle_gamma   90.00
#
_symmetry.space_group_name_H-M   'P 1'
#
loop_
_entity.id
_entity.type
_entity.pdbx_description
1 polymer ?
#
loop_
_entity_poly.entity_id
_entity_poly.type
_entity_poly.pdbx_seq_one_letter_code
_entity_poly.pdbx_strand_id
1 'polypeptide(L)'
;PNTDLALLRIKENSLPFVNYGNSDDVKVGEWVLAVGNPFNLNSTVTAGIVSAKGRNINILEHNAQGGSLAPIESFIQTDAAVNPGNSGGALVSTTGDLVGINTAIASNNGSYQGYSFAIPVNLVKKVVSDLIEYGTVQRAFIGLSIQDIDSKFAEEKRIKQLKGVYVNGLTENGAGEEAGIKIGDIVTKVEN
;
A
#
# COMPACT_ATOMS: atom_id res chain seq x y z
N PRO A 1 -10.54 9.09 4.72
CA PRO A 1 -9.30 8.75 5.43
C PRO A 1 -8.87 7.28 5.30
N ASN A 2 -9.49 6.48 4.41
CA ASN A 2 -9.16 5.04 4.29
C ASN A 2 -7.91 4.75 3.45
N THR A 3 -7.14 5.76 3.04
CA THR A 3 -5.93 5.64 2.22
C THR A 3 -4.72 6.32 2.83
N ASP A 4 -4.87 7.04 3.94
CA ASP A 4 -3.83 7.87 4.56
C ASP A 4 -3.16 8.87 3.59
N LEU A 5 -3.89 9.33 2.58
CA LEU A 5 -3.44 10.30 1.59
C LEU A 5 -4.30 11.56 1.62
N ALA A 6 -3.67 12.70 1.46
CA ALA A 6 -4.31 13.99 1.28
C ALA A 6 -3.74 14.70 0.05
N LEU A 7 -4.62 15.24 -0.78
CA LEU A 7 -4.23 16.07 -1.93
C LEU A 7 -4.34 17.54 -1.53
N LEU A 8 -3.24 18.28 -1.65
CA LEU A 8 -3.18 19.71 -1.36
C LEU A 8 -3.01 20.49 -2.67
N ARG A 9 -3.69 21.63 -2.78
CA ARG A 9 -3.50 22.58 -3.88
C ARG A 9 -2.91 23.88 -3.34
N ILE A 10 -1.84 24.33 -3.95
CA ILE A 10 -1.19 25.62 -3.65
C ILE A 10 -1.31 26.56 -4.85
N LYS A 11 -1.18 27.87 -4.60
CA LYS A 11 -1.27 28.94 -5.63
C LYS A 11 0.12 29.29 -6.19
N GLU A 12 0.92 28.29 -6.48
CA GLU A 12 2.25 28.47 -7.05
C GLU A 12 2.36 27.78 -8.40
N ASN A 13 3.19 28.29 -9.28
CA ASN A 13 3.41 27.76 -10.62
C ASN A 13 4.90 27.42 -10.80
N SER A 14 5.16 26.48 -11.69
CA SER A 14 6.52 26.12 -12.13
C SER A 14 7.45 25.62 -11.00
N LEU A 15 6.88 24.92 -10.00
CA LEU A 15 7.67 24.30 -8.96
C LEU A 15 8.41 23.07 -9.47
N PRO A 16 9.62 22.80 -8.99
CA PRO A 16 10.28 21.52 -9.20
C PRO A 16 9.42 20.39 -8.61
N PHE A 17 9.35 19.28 -9.30
CA PHE A 17 8.62 18.09 -8.83
C PHE A 17 9.45 16.82 -9.08
N VAL A 18 9.16 15.78 -8.31
CA VAL A 18 9.75 14.46 -8.49
C VAL A 18 8.94 13.69 -9.54
N ASN A 19 9.62 12.95 -10.42
CA ASN A 19 8.95 12.08 -11.38
C ASN A 19 8.34 10.87 -10.69
N TYR A 20 7.21 10.42 -11.19
CA TYR A 20 6.63 9.16 -10.76
C TYR A 20 7.42 7.98 -11.35
N GLY A 21 7.90 7.12 -10.47
CA GLY A 21 8.37 5.79 -10.85
C GLY A 21 7.22 4.80 -11.04
N ASN A 22 7.57 3.51 -10.98
CA ASN A 22 6.63 2.40 -10.98
C ASN A 22 6.88 1.52 -9.75
N SER A 23 6.00 1.55 -8.77
CA SER A 23 6.15 0.77 -7.53
C SER A 23 6.01 -0.74 -7.73
N ASP A 24 5.43 -1.19 -8.86
CA ASP A 24 5.29 -2.61 -9.14
C ASP A 24 6.62 -3.23 -9.59
N ASP A 25 7.45 -2.44 -10.27
CA ASP A 25 8.78 -2.86 -10.76
C ASP A 25 9.84 -2.89 -9.65
N VAL A 26 9.62 -2.19 -8.53
CA VAL A 26 10.54 -2.15 -7.39
C VAL A 26 10.69 -3.55 -6.79
N LYS A 27 11.93 -3.98 -6.55
CA LYS A 27 12.25 -5.32 -6.02
C LYS A 27 12.73 -5.25 -4.58
N VAL A 28 12.48 -6.31 -3.83
CA VAL A 28 13.08 -6.50 -2.51
C VAL A 28 14.60 -6.53 -2.64
N GLY A 29 15.30 -5.79 -1.79
CA GLY A 29 16.74 -5.59 -1.82
C GLY A 29 17.20 -4.37 -2.60
N GLU A 30 16.33 -3.67 -3.35
CA GLU A 30 16.68 -2.43 -4.03
C GLU A 30 16.87 -1.28 -3.03
N TRP A 31 17.89 -0.45 -3.26
CA TRP A 31 18.13 0.75 -2.48
C TRP A 31 17.07 1.80 -2.70
N VAL A 32 16.64 2.41 -1.61
CA VAL A 32 15.69 3.53 -1.60
C VAL A 32 16.13 4.60 -0.62
N LEU A 33 15.68 5.83 -0.87
CA LEU A 33 15.92 6.98 -0.02
C LEU A 33 14.57 7.47 0.52
N ALA A 34 14.45 7.59 1.83
CA ALA A 34 13.31 8.23 2.48
C ALA A 34 13.65 9.70 2.74
N VAL A 35 12.85 10.58 2.15
CA VAL A 35 13.00 12.04 2.26
C VAL A 35 11.88 12.58 3.13
N GLY A 36 12.19 13.50 4.02
CA GLY A 36 11.20 14.11 4.90
C GLY A 36 11.75 15.30 5.68
N ASN A 37 10.97 15.78 6.64
CA ASN A 37 11.34 16.92 7.49
C ASN A 37 11.09 16.57 8.97
N PRO A 38 11.79 15.56 9.53
CA PRO A 38 11.60 15.17 10.91
C PRO A 38 12.09 16.26 11.85
N PHE A 39 11.43 16.40 13.00
CA PHE A 39 11.81 17.32 14.07
C PHE A 39 11.96 18.79 13.66
N ASN A 40 11.27 19.22 12.59
CA ASN A 40 11.39 20.56 12.03
C ASN A 40 12.85 20.93 11.60
N LEU A 41 13.67 19.91 11.35
CA LEU A 41 14.98 20.03 10.74
C LEU A 41 14.81 20.16 9.22
N ASN A 42 15.60 21.02 8.57
CA ASN A 42 15.58 21.13 7.11
C ASN A 42 15.83 19.76 6.47
N SER A 43 15.10 19.47 5.41
CA SER A 43 15.08 18.24 4.59
C SER A 43 16.10 17.16 4.99
N THR A 44 15.62 16.09 5.58
CA THR A 44 16.43 14.94 5.99
C THR A 44 16.25 13.81 4.98
N VAL A 45 17.35 13.18 4.62
CA VAL A 45 17.37 12.00 3.75
C VAL A 45 17.98 10.83 4.52
N THR A 46 17.29 9.72 4.53
CA THR A 46 17.81 8.44 5.04
C THR A 46 17.82 7.40 3.94
N ALA A 47 18.73 6.45 4.01
CA ALA A 47 18.88 5.38 3.03
C ALA A 47 18.59 4.02 3.64
N GLY A 48 18.06 3.13 2.85
CA GLY A 48 17.81 1.74 3.18
C GLY A 48 17.46 0.94 1.94
N ILE A 49 16.91 -0.25 2.14
CA ILE A 49 16.46 -1.11 1.05
C ILE A 49 14.96 -1.36 1.15
N VAL A 50 14.37 -1.81 0.07
CA VAL A 50 13.04 -2.41 0.09
C VAL A 50 13.13 -3.75 0.81
N SER A 51 12.56 -3.85 2.00
CA SER A 51 12.60 -5.06 2.84
C SER A 51 11.48 -6.04 2.47
N ALA A 52 10.31 -5.53 2.07
CA ALA A 52 9.16 -6.32 1.61
C ALA A 52 8.20 -5.45 0.81
N LYS A 53 7.24 -6.09 0.12
CA LYS A 53 6.12 -5.44 -0.57
C LYS A 53 4.80 -6.09 -0.15
N GLY A 54 3.70 -5.35 -0.32
CA GLY A 54 2.37 -5.87 -0.03
C GLY A 54 2.09 -6.08 1.46
N ARG A 55 2.75 -5.32 2.35
CA ARG A 55 2.54 -5.45 3.79
C ARG A 55 1.20 -4.86 4.22
N ASN A 56 0.43 -5.67 4.94
CA ASN A 56 -0.69 -5.23 5.74
C ASN A 56 -0.25 -5.20 7.21
N ILE A 57 -0.44 -4.07 7.89
CA ILE A 57 -0.03 -3.86 9.29
C ILE A 57 -1.20 -3.39 10.16
N ASN A 58 -2.43 -3.42 9.62
CA ASN A 58 -3.71 -3.08 10.27
C ASN A 58 -3.76 -1.69 10.96
N ILE A 59 -2.93 -0.75 10.51
CA ILE A 59 -2.92 0.63 11.07
C ILE A 59 -4.17 1.39 10.68
N LEU A 60 -4.64 1.23 9.45
CA LEU A 60 -5.81 1.96 8.96
C LEU A 60 -7.11 1.36 9.49
N GLU A 61 -7.15 0.05 9.77
CA GLU A 61 -8.32 -0.61 10.37
C GLU A 61 -8.62 -0.09 11.77
N HIS A 62 -7.59 0.13 12.60
CA HIS A 62 -7.75 0.69 13.95
C HIS A 62 -8.30 2.12 13.95
N ASN A 63 -8.10 2.86 12.87
CA ASN A 63 -8.56 4.23 12.72
C ASN A 63 -9.91 4.35 12.00
N ALA A 64 -10.44 3.25 11.44
CA ALA A 64 -11.71 3.22 10.72
C ALA A 64 -12.89 3.13 11.72
N GLN A 65 -13.30 4.25 12.29
CA GLN A 65 -14.55 4.32 13.06
C GLN A 65 -15.75 4.16 12.12
N GLY A 66 -16.25 2.94 11.96
CA GLY A 66 -17.60 2.67 11.45
C GLY A 66 -17.83 2.91 9.95
N GLY A 67 -16.81 2.93 9.13
CA GLY A 67 -16.96 3.05 7.67
C GLY A 67 -17.19 1.69 6.99
N SER A 68 -18.08 1.65 6.00
CA SER A 68 -18.47 0.41 5.27
C SER A 68 -17.38 -0.18 4.39
N LEU A 69 -16.21 0.43 4.26
CA LEU A 69 -15.14 0.03 3.35
C LEU A 69 -13.85 -0.26 4.11
N ALA A 70 -13.38 -1.49 4.03
CA ALA A 70 -12.07 -1.87 4.55
C ALA A 70 -10.96 -0.99 3.95
N PRO A 71 -10.01 -0.49 4.75
CA PRO A 71 -8.86 0.23 4.23
C PRO A 71 -8.00 -0.67 3.34
N ILE A 72 -7.32 -0.09 2.36
CA ILE A 72 -6.38 -0.82 1.53
C ILE A 72 -4.99 -0.61 2.11
N GLU A 73 -4.42 -1.65 2.66
CA GLU A 73 -3.04 -1.70 3.10
C GLU A 73 -2.23 -2.63 2.21
N SER A 74 -1.31 -2.08 1.44
CA SER A 74 -0.37 -2.82 0.59
C SER A 74 0.96 -2.07 0.56
N PHE A 75 1.55 -1.88 1.75
CA PHE A 75 2.71 -1.02 1.91
C PHE A 75 4.01 -1.63 1.36
N ILE A 76 4.91 -0.74 0.90
CA ILE A 76 6.33 -1.04 0.75
C ILE A 76 6.94 -0.92 2.14
N GLN A 77 7.61 -1.98 2.60
CA GLN A 77 8.43 -1.97 3.80
C GLN A 77 9.87 -1.62 3.45
N THR A 78 10.49 -0.76 4.23
CA THR A 78 11.92 -0.40 4.12
C THR A 78 12.58 -0.29 5.49
N ASP A 79 13.88 -0.48 5.55
CA ASP A 79 14.71 -0.19 6.71
C ASP A 79 15.37 1.21 6.63
N ALA A 80 15.05 2.02 5.61
CA ALA A 80 15.36 3.44 5.64
C ALA A 80 14.66 4.08 6.85
N ALA A 81 15.41 4.82 7.68
CA ALA A 81 14.91 5.35 8.93
C ALA A 81 13.83 6.43 8.69
N VAL A 82 12.60 6.14 9.08
CA VAL A 82 11.47 7.07 9.09
C VAL A 82 11.10 7.36 10.55
N ASN A 83 10.97 8.63 10.88
CA ASN A 83 10.55 9.12 12.19
C ASN A 83 9.41 10.12 12.03
N PRO A 84 8.69 10.50 13.11
CA PRO A 84 7.67 11.55 13.05
C PRO A 84 8.20 12.81 12.36
N GLY A 85 7.48 13.27 11.32
CA GLY A 85 7.87 14.36 10.42
C GLY A 85 8.34 13.91 9.03
N ASN A 86 8.65 12.62 8.83
CA ASN A 86 8.90 12.05 7.50
C ASN A 86 7.62 11.59 6.80
N SER A 87 6.52 11.37 7.55
CA SER A 87 5.22 10.99 6.98
C SER A 87 4.73 12.05 5.99
N GLY A 88 4.25 11.62 4.82
CA GLY A 88 3.92 12.47 3.68
C GLY A 88 5.13 12.82 2.80
N GLY A 89 6.36 12.54 3.23
CA GLY A 89 7.58 12.69 2.45
C GLY A 89 7.75 11.57 1.42
N ALA A 90 8.69 11.77 0.50
CA ALA A 90 8.94 10.85 -0.60
C ALA A 90 9.78 9.63 -0.17
N LEU A 91 9.40 8.45 -0.67
CA LEU A 91 10.32 7.33 -0.84
C LEU A 91 10.73 7.29 -2.30
N VAL A 92 12.01 7.47 -2.58
CA VAL A 92 12.53 7.53 -3.96
C VAL A 92 13.53 6.42 -4.25
N SER A 93 13.62 6.02 -5.51
CA SER A 93 14.64 5.12 -6.00
C SER A 93 16.01 5.81 -6.04
N THR A 94 17.07 5.06 -6.35
CA THR A 94 18.42 5.61 -6.57
C THR A 94 18.52 6.47 -7.83
N THR A 95 17.55 6.40 -8.74
CA THR A 95 17.43 7.29 -9.92
C THR A 95 16.68 8.59 -9.60
N GLY A 96 16.13 8.72 -8.39
CA GLY A 96 15.36 9.89 -7.95
C GLY A 96 13.87 9.83 -8.29
N ASP A 97 13.38 8.72 -8.80
CA ASP A 97 11.94 8.54 -9.10
C ASP A 97 11.16 8.21 -7.84
N LEU A 98 9.97 8.78 -7.69
CA LEU A 98 9.07 8.50 -6.58
C LEU A 98 8.53 7.08 -6.69
N VAL A 99 8.78 6.26 -5.67
CA VAL A 99 8.28 4.88 -5.59
C VAL A 99 7.25 4.69 -4.48
N GLY A 100 7.17 5.63 -3.54
CA GLY A 100 6.16 5.62 -2.49
C GLY A 100 6.08 6.93 -1.70
N ILE A 101 5.07 7.03 -0.85
CA ILE A 101 4.90 8.11 0.14
C ILE A 101 5.08 7.50 1.52
N ASN A 102 6.03 8.02 2.31
CA ASN A 102 6.25 7.56 3.69
C ASN A 102 5.00 7.80 4.54
N THR A 103 4.57 6.80 5.30
CA THR A 103 3.33 6.89 6.08
C THR A 103 3.51 6.47 7.53
N ALA A 104 4.07 5.31 7.80
CA ALA A 104 4.05 4.70 9.12
C ALA A 104 5.37 4.01 9.49
N ILE A 105 5.51 3.73 10.78
CA ILE A 105 6.52 2.84 11.34
C ILE A 105 5.83 1.78 12.19
N ALA A 106 6.35 0.54 12.19
CA ALA A 106 6.02 -0.41 13.24
C ALA A 106 6.97 -0.17 14.41
N SER A 107 6.43 0.26 15.53
CA SER A 107 7.22 0.66 16.70
C SER A 107 6.44 0.45 17.99
N ASN A 108 7.14 -0.02 19.03
CA ASN A 108 6.58 -0.18 20.36
C ASN A 108 6.68 1.10 21.21
N ASN A 109 7.53 2.05 20.82
CA ASN A 109 7.81 3.29 21.57
C ASN A 109 7.65 4.57 20.75
N GLY A 110 7.10 4.48 19.52
CA GLY A 110 6.90 5.62 18.62
C GLY A 110 8.14 6.09 17.88
N SER A 111 9.29 5.42 18.03
CA SER A 111 10.53 5.71 17.31
C SER A 111 10.87 4.61 16.33
N TYR A 112 11.65 4.92 15.31
CA TYR A 112 12.11 3.95 14.31
C TYR A 112 12.82 2.77 14.97
N GLN A 113 12.42 1.55 14.60
CA GLN A 113 12.96 0.27 15.08
C GLN A 113 13.30 -0.69 13.92
N GLY A 114 13.64 -0.19 12.76
CA GLY A 114 13.99 -1.01 11.59
C GLY A 114 12.82 -1.31 10.64
N TYR A 115 11.61 -0.80 10.92
CA TYR A 115 10.42 -1.10 10.14
C TYR A 115 9.69 0.21 9.78
N SER A 116 9.89 0.65 8.56
CA SER A 116 9.20 1.80 7.97
C SER A 116 8.32 1.34 6.82
N PHE A 117 7.24 2.09 6.57
CA PHE A 117 6.26 1.76 5.55
C PHE A 117 5.94 2.96 4.68
N ALA A 118 5.76 2.70 3.39
CA ALA A 118 5.36 3.70 2.42
C ALA A 118 4.20 3.19 1.56
N ILE A 119 3.29 4.09 1.20
CA ILE A 119 2.20 3.83 0.26
C ILE A 119 2.80 3.76 -1.13
N PRO A 120 2.61 2.65 -1.90
CA PRO A 120 3.15 2.50 -3.25
C PRO A 120 2.69 3.61 -4.18
N VAL A 121 3.58 4.14 -5.02
CA VAL A 121 3.27 5.26 -5.91
C VAL A 121 2.15 4.97 -6.91
N ASN A 122 1.99 3.71 -7.36
CA ASN A 122 0.90 3.37 -8.28
C ASN A 122 -0.47 3.52 -7.58
N LEU A 123 -0.56 3.17 -6.28
CA LEU A 123 -1.75 3.44 -5.48
C LEU A 123 -1.96 4.95 -5.27
N VAL A 124 -0.88 5.70 -5.00
CA VAL A 124 -0.93 7.17 -4.88
C VAL A 124 -1.47 7.81 -6.16
N LYS A 125 -0.97 7.41 -7.34
CA LYS A 125 -1.46 7.90 -8.64
C LYS A 125 -2.97 7.69 -8.79
N LYS A 126 -3.45 6.49 -8.50
CA LYS A 126 -4.89 6.16 -8.58
C LYS A 126 -5.72 7.04 -7.65
N VAL A 127 -5.32 7.14 -6.38
CA VAL A 127 -6.03 7.95 -5.38
C VAL A 127 -6.05 9.43 -5.77
N VAL A 128 -4.90 9.98 -6.18
CA VAL A 128 -4.79 11.38 -6.60
C VAL A 128 -5.64 11.66 -7.84
N SER A 129 -5.63 10.78 -8.84
CA SER A 129 -6.47 10.90 -10.04
C SER A 129 -7.95 10.95 -9.69
N ASP A 130 -8.41 10.04 -8.83
CA ASP A 130 -9.80 10.02 -8.38
C ASP A 130 -10.19 11.28 -7.61
N LEU A 131 -9.32 11.76 -6.73
CA LEU A 131 -9.58 12.98 -5.95
C LEU A 131 -9.66 14.21 -6.86
N ILE A 132 -8.87 14.28 -7.92
CA ILE A 132 -8.92 15.38 -8.91
C ILE A 132 -10.21 15.31 -9.72
N GLU A 133 -10.58 14.12 -10.20
CA GLU A 133 -11.69 13.94 -11.15
C GLU A 133 -13.05 13.90 -10.43
N TYR A 134 -13.15 13.17 -9.32
CA TYR A 134 -14.43 12.90 -8.65
C TYR A 134 -14.55 13.55 -7.25
N GLY A 135 -13.46 14.10 -6.71
CA GLY A 135 -13.43 14.59 -5.32
C GLY A 135 -13.43 13.49 -4.25
N THR A 136 -13.59 12.24 -4.66
CA THR A 136 -13.64 11.05 -3.78
C THR A 136 -12.95 9.88 -4.44
N VAL A 137 -12.33 9.01 -3.64
CA VAL A 137 -11.68 7.79 -4.14
C VAL A 137 -12.73 6.79 -4.61
N GLN A 138 -12.66 6.38 -5.86
CA GLN A 138 -13.54 5.37 -6.45
C GLN A 138 -13.00 3.98 -6.14
N ARG A 139 -13.86 3.10 -5.64
CA ARG A 139 -13.53 1.70 -5.32
C ARG A 139 -14.55 0.78 -5.96
N ALA A 140 -14.06 -0.24 -6.63
CA ALA A 140 -14.86 -1.35 -7.10
C ALA A 140 -14.65 -2.55 -6.15
N PHE A 141 -15.69 -3.35 -6.00
CA PHE A 141 -15.66 -4.59 -5.23
C PHE A 141 -15.98 -5.75 -6.15
N ILE A 142 -15.12 -6.75 -6.13
CA ILE A 142 -15.39 -8.00 -6.85
C ILE A 142 -16.48 -8.80 -6.14
N GLY A 143 -16.67 -8.57 -4.84
CA GLY A 143 -17.62 -9.33 -4.02
C GLY A 143 -17.12 -10.72 -3.67
N LEU A 144 -15.82 -10.86 -3.37
CA LEU A 144 -15.20 -12.10 -2.90
C LEU A 144 -14.83 -11.98 -1.43
N SER A 145 -15.07 -13.04 -0.67
CA SER A 145 -14.37 -13.30 0.58
C SER A 145 -13.20 -14.24 0.28
N ILE A 146 -12.00 -13.82 0.65
CA ILE A 146 -10.76 -14.55 0.33
C ILE A 146 -9.97 -14.87 1.57
N GLN A 147 -9.16 -15.92 1.50
CA GLN A 147 -8.27 -16.35 2.57
C GLN A 147 -6.91 -16.74 1.99
N ASP A 148 -5.84 -16.35 2.67
CA ASP A 148 -4.48 -16.75 2.31
C ASP A 148 -4.32 -18.27 2.47
N ILE A 149 -3.55 -18.87 1.55
CA ILE A 149 -3.26 -20.29 1.56
C ILE A 149 -1.91 -20.50 2.28
N ASP A 150 -1.98 -20.73 3.60
CA ASP A 150 -0.84 -21.21 4.36
C ASP A 150 -0.73 -22.75 4.33
N SER A 151 0.36 -23.28 4.86
CA SER A 151 0.63 -24.74 4.84
C SER A 151 -0.44 -25.54 5.58
N LYS A 152 -0.98 -25.01 6.69
CA LYS A 152 -2.02 -25.69 7.49
C LYS A 152 -3.35 -25.72 6.75
N PHE A 153 -3.76 -24.59 6.18
CA PHE A 153 -5.00 -24.49 5.40
C PHE A 153 -4.92 -25.34 4.13
N ALA A 154 -3.76 -25.35 3.45
CA ALA A 154 -3.53 -26.19 2.27
C ALA A 154 -3.67 -27.69 2.60
N GLU A 155 -3.14 -28.14 3.74
CA GLU A 155 -3.30 -29.54 4.22
C GLU A 155 -4.75 -29.85 4.53
N GLU A 156 -5.44 -28.99 5.28
CA GLU A 156 -6.86 -29.14 5.66
C GLU A 156 -7.77 -29.27 4.44
N LYS A 157 -7.58 -28.35 3.47
CA LYS A 157 -8.37 -28.31 2.22
C LYS A 157 -7.85 -29.21 1.10
N ARG A 158 -6.73 -29.94 1.32
CA ARG A 158 -6.04 -30.76 0.32
C ARG A 158 -5.63 -29.98 -0.93
N ILE A 159 -5.21 -28.73 -0.76
CA ILE A 159 -4.71 -27.84 -1.81
C ILE A 159 -3.25 -28.19 -2.07
N LYS A 160 -2.90 -28.42 -3.34
CA LYS A 160 -1.53 -28.83 -3.72
C LYS A 160 -0.55 -27.66 -3.88
N GLN A 161 -1.05 -26.43 -3.94
CA GLN A 161 -0.25 -25.23 -4.16
C GLN A 161 -0.41 -24.25 -3.00
N LEU A 162 0.67 -23.52 -2.66
CA LEU A 162 0.67 -22.48 -1.63
C LEU A 162 0.61 -21.07 -2.21
N LYS A 163 0.42 -20.93 -3.53
CA LYS A 163 0.38 -19.64 -4.20
C LYS A 163 -1.04 -19.25 -4.55
N GLY A 164 -1.41 -18.02 -4.20
CA GLY A 164 -2.72 -17.45 -4.47
C GLY A 164 -3.56 -17.32 -3.21
N VAL A 165 -4.81 -16.90 -3.40
CA VAL A 165 -5.82 -16.77 -2.34
C VAL A 165 -7.01 -17.66 -2.64
N TYR A 166 -7.54 -18.30 -1.62
CA TYR A 166 -8.70 -19.17 -1.72
C TYR A 166 -9.99 -18.38 -1.59
N VAL A 167 -10.94 -18.58 -2.50
CA VAL A 167 -12.28 -17.97 -2.43
C VAL A 167 -13.14 -18.79 -1.46
N ASN A 168 -13.43 -18.22 -0.28
CA ASN A 168 -14.23 -18.88 0.74
C ASN A 168 -15.68 -18.36 0.81
N GLY A 169 -16.01 -17.29 0.07
CA GLY A 169 -17.36 -16.75 -0.02
C GLY A 169 -17.53 -15.81 -1.21
N LEU A 170 -18.78 -15.61 -1.61
CA LEU A 170 -19.22 -14.69 -2.66
C LEU A 170 -20.31 -13.77 -2.10
N THR A 171 -20.31 -12.52 -2.57
CA THR A 171 -21.42 -11.60 -2.34
C THR A 171 -22.51 -11.91 -3.34
N GLU A 172 -23.73 -12.13 -2.88
CA GLU A 172 -24.92 -12.38 -3.71
C GLU A 172 -25.12 -11.23 -4.71
N ASN A 173 -25.30 -11.57 -5.98
CA ASN A 173 -25.34 -10.63 -7.12
C ASN A 173 -24.10 -9.73 -7.23
N GLY A 174 -22.95 -10.17 -6.73
CA GLY A 174 -21.69 -9.47 -6.86
C GLY A 174 -20.98 -9.78 -8.19
N ALA A 175 -20.07 -8.89 -8.62
CA ALA A 175 -19.34 -9.02 -9.88
C ALA A 175 -18.58 -10.35 -10.01
N GLY A 176 -18.06 -10.90 -8.91
CA GLY A 176 -17.37 -12.19 -8.90
C GLY A 176 -18.32 -13.36 -9.20
N GLU A 177 -19.52 -13.34 -8.64
CA GLU A 177 -20.55 -14.36 -8.90
C GLU A 177 -21.03 -14.26 -10.35
N GLU A 178 -21.33 -13.04 -10.85
CA GLU A 178 -21.73 -12.81 -12.23
C GLU A 178 -20.65 -13.22 -13.23
N ALA A 179 -19.37 -13.07 -12.89
CA ALA A 179 -18.23 -13.53 -13.67
C ALA A 179 -18.02 -15.05 -13.63
N GLY A 180 -18.80 -15.78 -12.82
CA GLY A 180 -18.74 -17.24 -12.71
C GLY A 180 -17.66 -17.76 -11.76
N ILE A 181 -17.07 -16.93 -10.91
CA ILE A 181 -16.17 -17.37 -9.83
C ILE A 181 -16.97 -18.19 -8.82
N LYS A 182 -16.37 -19.21 -8.24
CA LYS A 182 -17.01 -20.13 -7.30
C LYS A 182 -16.23 -20.23 -5.99
N ILE A 183 -16.97 -20.54 -4.93
CA ILE A 183 -16.33 -20.93 -3.66
C ILE A 183 -15.47 -22.17 -3.91
N GLY A 184 -14.22 -22.12 -3.47
CA GLY A 184 -13.23 -23.16 -3.74
C GLY A 184 -12.23 -22.83 -4.84
N ASP A 185 -12.48 -21.80 -5.62
CA ASP A 185 -11.52 -21.30 -6.61
C ASP A 185 -10.29 -20.70 -5.92
N ILE A 186 -9.15 -20.74 -6.62
CA ILE A 186 -7.90 -20.12 -6.15
C ILE A 186 -7.51 -19.03 -7.16
N VAL A 187 -7.53 -17.80 -6.70
CA VAL A 187 -7.04 -16.66 -7.48
C VAL A 187 -5.53 -16.61 -7.35
N THR A 188 -4.82 -16.88 -8.45
CA THR A 188 -3.36 -16.93 -8.48
C THR A 188 -2.72 -15.67 -9.03
N LYS A 189 -3.48 -14.87 -9.79
CA LYS A 189 -3.02 -13.63 -10.43
C LYS A 189 -4.21 -12.75 -10.78
N VAL A 190 -3.99 -11.45 -10.68
CA VAL A 190 -4.90 -10.42 -11.20
C VAL A 190 -4.09 -9.62 -12.22
N GLU A 191 -4.62 -9.49 -13.44
CA GLU A 191 -4.00 -8.75 -14.53
C GLU A 191 -4.99 -7.76 -15.12
N ASN A 192 -4.45 -6.66 -15.66
CA ASN A 192 -5.16 -5.75 -16.54
C ASN A 192 -5.00 -6.21 -18.00
#